data_1a9bc5510d377780f3c7f8b94b7266cc
#
_entry.id   1a9bc5510d377780f3c7f8b94b7266cc
#
_cell.length_a   1.000
_cell.length_b   1.000
_cell.length_c   1.000
_cell.angle_alpha   90.00
_cell.angle_beta   90.00
_cell.angle_gamma   90.00
#
_symmetry.space_group_name_H-M   'P 1'
#
loop_
_entity.id
_entity.type
_entity.pdbx_description
1 polymer ?
#
loop_
_entity_poly.entity_id
_entity_poly.type
_entity_poly.pdbx_seq_one_letter_code
_entity_poly.pdbx_strand_id
1 'polypeptide(L)'
;MEYRTPGSGREGACILLIRADGAILLQQRDDAIAPAGYGRWTPPGGGMEPGETPRQTAIREFEEETGVRLERVRFFATVTPAEIPELLPARLHIFYADDPVPREAITVHEGLDFQYHHPRDFAALPMNPGTRALLARFTASDAYRGTVGMLQPYRAGVGIIALDRWGRLLLQLRDADLPPERFPGCWSIPGGLIEPDEPPDAAAFREFEEETGALLEHLRLFRVYRRAELPGSLTDVYHIYYDDPDLPEELLEVREGQAFRYWAPHELDRLPLAGPAARVLADFLASTLYRRLFH
;
A
#
# COMPACT_ATOMS: atom_id res chain seq x y z
N MET A 1 6.37 45.00 -17.53
CA MET A 1 6.41 43.77 -16.71
C MET A 1 7.74 43.10 -17.03
N GLU A 2 8.73 43.23 -16.14
CA GLU A 2 10.04 42.61 -16.37
C GLU A 2 9.93 41.09 -16.07
N TYR A 3 10.12 40.30 -17.08
CA TYR A 3 10.28 38.87 -16.97
C TYR A 3 11.52 38.56 -16.12
N ARG A 4 11.30 38.10 -14.89
CA ARG A 4 12.37 37.61 -14.02
C ARG A 4 12.72 36.19 -14.41
N THR A 5 13.84 35.98 -15.04
CA THR A 5 14.49 34.68 -15.25
C THR A 5 14.58 33.93 -13.93
N PRO A 6 14.28 32.59 -13.83
CA PRO A 6 14.51 31.83 -12.64
C PRO A 6 15.99 31.86 -12.28
N GLY A 7 16.36 32.69 -11.29
CA GLY A 7 17.75 32.98 -10.96
C GLY A 7 18.37 31.87 -10.12
N SER A 8 19.57 31.51 -10.56
CA SER A 8 20.58 30.84 -9.72
C SER A 8 20.67 31.50 -8.34
N GLY A 9 20.33 30.73 -7.28
CA GLY A 9 20.49 31.18 -5.90
C GLY A 9 19.20 31.33 -5.09
N ARG A 10 18.03 31.02 -5.60
CA ARG A 10 16.77 31.12 -4.87
C ARG A 10 16.42 29.81 -4.12
N GLU A 11 15.86 29.98 -2.96
CA GLU A 11 15.22 28.91 -2.20
C GLU A 11 13.78 28.75 -2.68
N GLY A 12 13.27 27.52 -2.61
CA GLY A 12 11.87 27.20 -2.91
C GLY A 12 11.33 26.15 -1.96
N ALA A 13 10.02 25.96 -2.00
CA ALA A 13 9.36 24.95 -1.21
C ALA A 13 8.26 24.25 -2.00
N CYS A 14 8.03 22.95 -1.70
CA CYS A 14 6.95 22.18 -2.30
C CYS A 14 6.26 21.29 -1.26
N ILE A 15 5.05 20.84 -1.60
CA ILE A 15 4.28 19.91 -0.77
C ILE A 15 4.01 18.61 -1.53
N LEU A 16 4.25 17.48 -0.87
CA LEU A 16 3.87 16.15 -1.29
C LEU A 16 2.58 15.78 -0.56
N LEU A 17 1.42 16.04 -1.18
CA LEU A 17 0.12 15.67 -0.60
C LEU A 17 -0.16 14.20 -0.90
N ILE A 18 -0.35 13.41 0.16
CA ILE A 18 -0.53 11.96 0.11
C ILE A 18 -2.01 11.63 0.32
N ARG A 19 -2.61 10.92 -0.63
CA ARG A 19 -3.94 10.35 -0.50
C ARG A 19 -3.90 9.04 0.30
N ALA A 20 -5.04 8.63 0.87
CA ALA A 20 -5.15 7.44 1.71
C ALA A 20 -4.65 6.13 1.07
N ASP A 21 -4.73 6.01 -0.26
CA ASP A 21 -4.21 4.86 -1.01
C ASP A 21 -2.70 4.92 -1.31
N GLY A 22 -2.02 5.98 -0.85
CA GLY A 22 -0.60 6.22 -1.08
C GLY A 22 -0.27 6.98 -2.36
N ALA A 23 -1.27 7.37 -3.17
CA ALA A 23 -1.03 8.23 -4.32
C ALA A 23 -0.61 9.64 -3.88
N ILE A 24 0.27 10.28 -4.65
CA ILE A 24 0.79 11.63 -4.40
C ILE A 24 0.23 12.59 -5.45
N LEU A 25 -0.24 13.76 -4.99
CA LEU A 25 -0.72 14.81 -5.87
C LEU A 25 0.45 15.44 -6.63
N LEU A 26 0.33 15.49 -7.95
CA LEU A 26 1.27 16.16 -8.83
C LEU A 26 0.52 17.16 -9.72
N GLN A 27 1.21 18.26 -10.05
CA GLN A 27 0.80 19.27 -11.02
C GLN A 27 1.40 18.92 -12.39
N GLN A 28 0.62 19.02 -13.44
CA GLN A 28 1.11 19.01 -14.80
C GLN A 28 1.41 20.47 -15.24
N ARG A 29 2.68 20.77 -15.54
CA ARG A 29 3.13 22.12 -15.84
C ARG A 29 2.66 22.61 -17.21
N ASP A 30 2.27 23.88 -17.29
CA ASP A 30 1.93 24.57 -18.53
C ASP A 30 3.13 25.30 -19.18
N ASP A 31 4.21 25.47 -18.45
CA ASP A 31 5.48 26.14 -18.78
C ASP A 31 5.49 26.95 -20.08
N ALA A 32 4.64 27.98 -20.11
CA ALA A 32 4.69 29.00 -21.18
C ALA A 32 6.05 29.68 -21.22
N ILE A 33 6.85 29.62 -20.14
CA ILE A 33 8.13 30.31 -19.96
C ILE A 33 9.33 29.38 -20.22
N ALA A 34 9.20 28.08 -20.04
CA ALA A 34 10.26 27.10 -20.24
C ALA A 34 9.75 25.86 -20.98
N PRO A 35 9.80 25.84 -22.33
CA PRO A 35 9.29 24.75 -23.15
C PRO A 35 9.77 23.33 -22.75
N ALA A 36 10.95 23.26 -22.12
CA ALA A 36 11.50 22.00 -21.61
C ALA A 36 10.70 21.40 -20.42
N GLY A 37 9.85 22.19 -19.76
CA GLY A 37 9.02 21.75 -18.63
C GLY A 37 7.57 21.43 -19.01
N TYR A 38 7.11 21.86 -20.18
CA TYR A 38 5.71 21.72 -20.59
C TYR A 38 5.22 20.27 -20.54
N GLY A 39 4.05 20.08 -19.91
CA GLY A 39 3.41 18.78 -19.77
C GLY A 39 4.07 17.82 -18.78
N ARG A 40 5.14 18.22 -18.09
CA ARG A 40 5.81 17.40 -17.09
C ARG A 40 5.13 17.51 -15.74
N TRP A 41 5.12 16.37 -15.03
CA TRP A 41 4.57 16.29 -13.70
C TRP A 41 5.60 16.68 -12.63
N THR A 42 5.18 17.48 -11.65
CA THR A 42 5.99 17.96 -10.52
C THR A 42 5.13 18.11 -9.26
N PRO A 43 5.70 18.05 -8.05
CA PRO A 43 4.97 18.46 -6.85
C PRO A 43 4.57 19.94 -6.91
N PRO A 44 3.40 20.32 -6.40
CA PRO A 44 3.00 21.73 -6.23
C PRO A 44 4.01 22.49 -5.37
N GLY A 45 4.31 23.74 -5.74
CA GLY A 45 5.24 24.59 -5.00
C GLY A 45 6.01 25.56 -5.88
N GLY A 46 6.68 26.51 -5.25
CA GLY A 46 7.36 27.59 -5.93
C GLY A 46 8.45 28.27 -5.14
N GLY A 47 8.75 29.50 -5.51
CA GLY A 47 9.84 30.31 -4.95
C GLY A 47 9.49 30.99 -3.64
N MET A 48 10.47 31.07 -2.74
CA MET A 48 10.31 31.83 -1.50
C MET A 48 10.28 33.32 -1.78
N GLU A 49 9.36 34.03 -1.13
CA GLU A 49 9.29 35.48 -1.11
C GLU A 49 10.10 36.05 0.07
N PRO A 50 10.52 37.33 -0.04
CA PRO A 50 11.27 37.99 1.04
C PRO A 50 10.48 37.99 2.36
N GLY A 51 11.09 37.44 3.41
CA GLY A 51 10.50 37.36 4.75
C GLY A 51 9.67 36.13 5.04
N GLU A 52 9.46 35.28 4.04
CA GLU A 52 8.78 34.00 4.26
C GLU A 52 9.69 32.94 4.90
N THR A 53 9.10 32.10 5.71
CA THR A 53 9.70 30.82 6.10
C THR A 53 9.38 29.76 5.03
N PRO A 54 10.20 28.70 4.88
CA PRO A 54 9.93 27.62 3.91
C PRO A 54 8.54 27.00 4.04
N ARG A 55 8.04 26.89 5.27
CA ARG A 55 6.69 26.35 5.52
C ARG A 55 5.59 27.28 5.04
N GLN A 56 5.76 28.59 5.21
CA GLN A 56 4.81 29.59 4.71
C GLN A 56 4.76 29.58 3.19
N THR A 57 5.92 29.57 2.54
CA THR A 57 6.02 29.44 1.08
C THR A 57 5.29 28.19 0.57
N ALA A 58 5.57 27.03 1.16
CA ALA A 58 4.97 25.77 0.74
C ALA A 58 3.42 25.80 0.83
N ILE A 59 2.87 26.37 1.89
CA ILE A 59 1.41 26.48 2.09
C ILE A 59 0.83 27.52 1.12
N ARG A 60 1.45 28.69 0.97
CA ARG A 60 0.98 29.75 0.06
C ARG A 60 0.95 29.25 -1.39
N GLU A 61 2.06 28.72 -1.87
CA GLU A 61 2.16 28.20 -3.25
C GLU A 61 1.13 27.10 -3.51
N PHE A 62 0.97 26.16 -2.57
CA PHE A 62 -0.04 25.12 -2.71
C PHE A 62 -1.47 25.69 -2.79
N GLU A 63 -1.80 26.67 -1.92
CA GLU A 63 -3.09 27.34 -1.92
C GLU A 63 -3.31 28.17 -3.20
N GLU A 64 -2.30 28.88 -3.69
CA GLU A 64 -2.36 29.68 -4.92
C GLU A 64 -2.58 28.80 -6.16
N GLU A 65 -1.91 27.65 -6.26
CA GLU A 65 -2.01 26.74 -7.40
C GLU A 65 -3.30 25.92 -7.40
N THR A 66 -3.77 25.48 -6.21
CA THR A 66 -4.86 24.50 -6.08
C THR A 66 -6.18 25.05 -5.52
N GLY A 67 -6.16 26.25 -4.95
CA GLY A 67 -7.29 26.83 -4.22
C GLY A 67 -7.53 26.17 -2.85
N VAL A 68 -6.70 25.24 -2.41
CA VAL A 68 -6.87 24.47 -1.18
C VAL A 68 -5.82 24.86 -0.15
N ARG A 69 -6.26 25.20 1.06
CA ARG A 69 -5.37 25.44 2.20
C ARG A 69 -5.17 24.18 3.02
N LEU A 70 -3.92 23.77 3.21
CA LEU A 70 -3.56 22.62 4.03
C LEU A 70 -3.28 23.03 5.48
N GLU A 71 -3.75 22.22 6.43
CA GLU A 71 -3.60 22.48 7.86
C GLU A 71 -2.41 21.74 8.48
N ARG A 72 -2.18 20.49 8.08
CA ARG A 72 -1.21 19.57 8.68
C ARG A 72 0.00 19.34 7.78
N VAL A 73 0.84 20.36 7.64
CA VAL A 73 2.05 20.30 6.83
C VAL A 73 3.27 19.96 7.68
N ARG A 74 3.96 18.87 7.34
CA ARG A 74 5.13 18.32 8.04
C ARG A 74 6.38 18.48 7.18
N PHE A 75 7.51 18.82 7.81
CA PHE A 75 8.79 18.92 7.11
C PHE A 75 9.37 17.54 6.83
N PHE A 76 9.88 17.34 5.62
CA PHE A 76 10.59 16.13 5.22
C PHE A 76 12.09 16.34 5.13
N ALA A 77 12.53 17.23 4.24
CA ALA A 77 13.95 17.47 3.99
C ALA A 77 14.19 18.81 3.30
N THR A 78 15.41 19.29 3.40
CA THR A 78 15.95 20.31 2.48
C THR A 78 16.97 19.62 1.58
N VAL A 79 16.87 19.83 0.27
CA VAL A 79 17.78 19.26 -0.72
C VAL A 79 18.38 20.32 -1.61
N THR A 80 19.56 20.03 -2.14
CA THR A 80 20.34 20.89 -3.04
C THR A 80 20.67 20.13 -4.33
N PRO A 81 21.11 20.82 -5.42
CA PRO A 81 21.57 20.15 -6.63
C PRO A 81 22.77 19.22 -6.44
N ALA A 82 23.53 19.38 -5.35
CA ALA A 82 24.61 18.45 -4.99
C ALA A 82 24.08 17.08 -4.53
N GLU A 83 22.87 17.04 -3.94
CA GLU A 83 22.22 15.82 -3.48
C GLU A 83 21.28 15.24 -4.55
N ILE A 84 20.58 16.12 -5.27
CA ILE A 84 19.68 15.75 -6.36
C ILE A 84 20.04 16.59 -7.59
N PRO A 85 20.84 16.07 -8.55
CA PRO A 85 21.17 16.76 -9.78
C PRO A 85 19.92 17.18 -10.56
N GLU A 86 20.02 18.26 -11.30
CA GLU A 86 18.93 18.86 -12.11
C GLU A 86 17.73 19.36 -11.28
N LEU A 87 17.91 19.48 -9.97
CA LEU A 87 16.92 20.14 -9.13
C LEU A 87 17.03 21.67 -9.30
N LEU A 88 15.90 22.30 -9.50
CA LEU A 88 15.73 23.74 -9.40
C LEU A 88 14.72 24.03 -8.30
N PRO A 89 14.96 24.89 -7.39
CA PRO A 89 16.00 25.92 -7.20
C PRO A 89 17.29 25.40 -6.53
N ALA A 90 18.21 26.34 -6.20
CA ALA A 90 19.47 26.00 -5.52
C ALA A 90 19.29 25.32 -4.15
N ARG A 91 18.16 25.55 -3.48
CA ARG A 91 17.74 24.86 -2.27
C ARG A 91 16.23 24.66 -2.30
N LEU A 92 15.77 23.42 -2.16
CA LEU A 92 14.36 23.06 -2.11
C LEU A 92 14.01 22.49 -0.75
N HIS A 93 13.02 23.10 -0.09
CA HIS A 93 12.44 22.63 1.15
C HIS A 93 11.21 21.78 0.83
N ILE A 94 11.22 20.54 1.27
CA ILE A 94 10.19 19.55 0.94
C ILE A 94 9.34 19.34 2.18
N PHE A 95 8.07 19.52 2.03
CA PHE A 95 7.05 19.23 3.02
C PHE A 95 6.13 18.12 2.52
N TYR A 96 5.37 17.50 3.42
CA TYR A 96 4.33 16.55 3.08
C TYR A 96 3.10 16.75 3.95
N ALA A 97 1.95 16.32 3.45
CA ALA A 97 0.67 16.43 4.10
C ALA A 97 -0.20 15.21 3.77
N ASP A 98 -1.19 14.94 4.60
CA ASP A 98 -2.14 13.85 4.48
C ASP A 98 -3.60 14.32 4.71
N ASP A 99 -3.84 15.60 4.46
CA ASP A 99 -5.19 16.16 4.49
C ASP A 99 -6.06 15.46 3.42
N PRO A 100 -7.32 15.10 3.73
CA PRO A 100 -8.20 14.39 2.81
C PRO A 100 -8.77 15.34 1.74
N VAL A 101 -7.96 15.68 0.75
CA VAL A 101 -8.32 16.56 -0.35
C VAL A 101 -8.71 15.71 -1.57
N PRO A 102 -10.00 15.61 -1.92
CA PRO A 102 -10.42 14.94 -3.14
C PRO A 102 -10.04 15.76 -4.38
N ARG A 103 -9.82 15.09 -5.53
CA ARG A 103 -9.44 15.79 -6.77
C ARG A 103 -10.42 16.90 -7.16
N GLU A 104 -11.68 16.71 -6.90
CA GLU A 104 -12.77 17.61 -7.23
C GLU A 104 -12.76 18.92 -6.40
N ALA A 105 -12.08 18.91 -5.27
CA ALA A 105 -11.88 20.13 -4.45
C ALA A 105 -10.74 21.02 -4.98
N ILE A 106 -9.92 20.50 -5.90
CA ILE A 106 -8.78 21.23 -6.46
C ILE A 106 -9.25 22.03 -7.68
N THR A 107 -9.06 23.33 -7.61
CA THR A 107 -9.20 24.24 -8.75
C THR A 107 -7.82 24.47 -9.36
N VAL A 108 -7.67 24.26 -10.66
CA VAL A 108 -6.41 24.51 -11.36
C VAL A 108 -6.27 26.00 -11.60
N HIS A 109 -5.46 26.67 -10.79
CA HIS A 109 -5.17 28.11 -10.97
C HIS A 109 -3.87 28.30 -11.77
N GLU A 110 -2.92 27.36 -11.66
CA GLU A 110 -1.68 27.33 -12.41
C GLU A 110 -1.41 25.89 -12.89
N GLY A 111 -0.76 25.76 -14.08
CA GLY A 111 -0.51 24.48 -14.72
C GLY A 111 -1.66 24.00 -15.59
N LEU A 112 -1.52 22.81 -16.17
CA LEU A 112 -2.51 22.18 -17.06
C LEU A 112 -3.52 21.34 -16.29
N ASP A 113 -3.05 20.63 -15.25
CA ASP A 113 -3.87 19.72 -14.46
C ASP A 113 -3.20 19.36 -13.13
N PHE A 114 -3.98 18.80 -12.21
CA PHE A 114 -3.54 18.14 -10.99
C PHE A 114 -4.11 16.75 -10.94
N GLN A 115 -3.28 15.75 -10.68
CA GLN A 115 -3.73 14.38 -10.51
C GLN A 115 -2.97 13.65 -9.40
N TYR A 116 -3.62 12.67 -8.78
CA TYR A 116 -2.99 11.75 -7.86
C TYR A 116 -2.38 10.59 -8.64
N HIS A 117 -1.08 10.37 -8.48
CA HIS A 117 -0.34 9.29 -9.11
C HIS A 117 0.28 8.36 -8.07
N HIS A 118 0.15 7.06 -8.27
CA HIS A 118 0.84 6.09 -7.42
C HIS A 118 2.33 6.04 -7.73
N PRO A 119 3.19 5.78 -6.72
CA PRO A 119 4.63 5.62 -6.93
C PRO A 119 5.00 4.59 -8.01
N ARG A 120 4.23 3.52 -8.17
CA ARG A 120 4.41 2.51 -9.21
C ARG A 120 4.28 3.07 -10.64
N ASP A 121 3.54 4.14 -10.81
CA ASP A 121 3.27 4.74 -12.12
C ASP A 121 4.30 5.83 -12.50
N PHE A 122 5.13 6.28 -11.56
CA PHE A 122 6.08 7.37 -11.77
C PHE A 122 7.08 7.12 -12.90
N ALA A 123 7.44 5.85 -13.15
CA ALA A 123 8.37 5.50 -14.23
C ALA A 123 7.83 5.88 -15.62
N ALA A 124 6.51 5.81 -15.81
CA ALA A 124 5.85 6.10 -17.09
C ALA A 124 5.51 7.60 -17.26
N LEU A 125 5.53 8.39 -16.18
CA LEU A 125 5.16 9.81 -16.26
C LEU A 125 6.29 10.67 -16.84
N PRO A 126 5.96 11.66 -17.67
CA PRO A 126 6.93 12.67 -18.09
C PRO A 126 7.31 13.55 -16.89
N MET A 127 8.53 13.38 -16.40
CA MET A 127 9.09 14.10 -15.24
C MET A 127 10.53 14.53 -15.53
N ASN A 128 10.97 15.60 -14.87
CA ASN A 128 12.39 15.93 -14.80
C ASN A 128 13.15 14.88 -13.95
N PRO A 129 14.42 14.58 -14.28
CA PRO A 129 15.22 13.65 -13.49
C PRO A 129 15.30 14.03 -12.00
N GLY A 130 15.46 15.32 -11.68
CA GLY A 130 15.48 15.82 -10.31
C GLY A 130 14.15 15.58 -9.56
N THR A 131 13.01 15.81 -10.21
CA THR A 131 11.68 15.49 -9.64
C THR A 131 11.54 13.99 -9.38
N ARG A 132 11.95 13.16 -10.34
CA ARG A 132 11.89 11.71 -10.21
C ARG A 132 12.74 11.20 -9.03
N ALA A 133 13.96 11.73 -8.88
CA ALA A 133 14.86 11.39 -7.79
C ALA A 133 14.30 11.85 -6.42
N LEU A 134 13.69 13.02 -6.35
CA LEU A 134 13.02 13.54 -5.15
C LEU A 134 11.88 12.62 -4.73
N LEU A 135 10.98 12.28 -5.65
CA LEU A 135 9.83 11.40 -5.39
C LEU A 135 10.28 9.99 -4.98
N ALA A 136 11.30 9.43 -5.63
CA ALA A 136 11.88 8.14 -5.25
C ALA A 136 12.47 8.18 -3.83
N ARG A 137 13.21 9.23 -3.47
CA ARG A 137 13.74 9.41 -2.10
C ARG A 137 12.63 9.52 -1.07
N PHE A 138 11.55 10.25 -1.38
CA PHE A 138 10.43 10.41 -0.46
C PHE A 138 9.68 9.10 -0.26
N THR A 139 9.31 8.41 -1.33
CA THR A 139 8.52 7.16 -1.26
C THR A 139 9.28 6.00 -0.62
N ALA A 140 10.62 6.04 -0.63
CA ALA A 140 11.47 5.10 0.10
C ALA A 140 11.63 5.45 1.59
N SER A 141 11.12 6.59 2.07
CA SER A 141 11.32 7.07 3.44
C SER A 141 10.33 6.50 4.45
N ASP A 142 10.72 6.53 5.74
CA ASP A 142 9.81 6.18 6.84
C ASP A 142 8.67 7.20 6.98
N ALA A 143 8.89 8.46 6.59
CA ALA A 143 7.86 9.50 6.58
C ALA A 143 6.70 9.11 5.65
N TYR A 144 6.99 8.67 4.43
CA TYR A 144 5.97 8.21 3.49
C TYR A 144 5.32 6.90 3.97
N ARG A 145 6.12 5.88 4.28
CA ARG A 145 5.60 4.57 4.73
C ARG A 145 4.74 4.69 5.98
N GLY A 146 5.17 5.48 6.96
CA GLY A 146 4.41 5.72 8.19
C GLY A 146 3.10 6.45 7.92
N THR A 147 3.12 7.47 7.03
CA THR A 147 1.90 8.20 6.66
C THR A 147 0.90 7.30 5.94
N VAL A 148 1.34 6.57 4.92
CA VAL A 148 0.46 5.63 4.18
C VAL A 148 -0.09 4.56 5.12
N GLY A 149 0.74 4.03 6.02
CA GLY A 149 0.31 3.05 7.03
C GLY A 149 -0.76 3.59 8.00
N MET A 150 -0.71 4.88 8.36
CA MET A 150 -1.73 5.52 9.21
C MET A 150 -3.02 5.87 8.45
N LEU A 151 -2.91 6.18 7.15
CA LEU A 151 -4.05 6.55 6.32
C LEU A 151 -4.83 5.33 5.81
N GLN A 152 -4.17 4.18 5.69
CA GLN A 152 -4.86 2.95 5.35
C GLN A 152 -5.73 2.50 6.53
N PRO A 153 -6.99 2.15 6.30
CA PRO A 153 -7.80 1.59 7.36
C PRO A 153 -7.09 0.34 7.93
N TYR A 154 -7.09 0.22 9.25
CA TYR A 154 -6.61 -0.97 9.94
C TYR A 154 -7.30 -2.19 9.35
N ARG A 155 -6.51 -3.12 8.82
CA ARG A 155 -7.03 -4.34 8.20
C ARG A 155 -6.68 -5.53 9.06
N ALA A 156 -7.70 -6.12 9.63
CA ALA A 156 -7.58 -7.44 10.25
C ALA A 156 -8.08 -8.51 9.26
N GLY A 157 -7.49 -9.66 9.32
CA GLY A 157 -7.89 -10.80 8.50
C GLY A 157 -7.90 -12.09 9.31
N VAL A 158 -8.53 -13.10 8.74
CA VAL A 158 -8.60 -14.46 9.26
C VAL A 158 -8.10 -15.45 8.24
N GLY A 159 -7.43 -16.50 8.70
CA GLY A 159 -7.07 -17.65 7.88
C GLY A 159 -7.39 -18.93 8.63
N ILE A 160 -7.80 -19.93 7.90
CA ILE A 160 -8.27 -21.21 8.46
C ILE A 160 -7.37 -22.34 7.97
N ILE A 161 -6.78 -23.08 8.90
CA ILE A 161 -6.06 -24.32 8.65
C ILE A 161 -7.07 -25.45 8.87
N ALA A 162 -7.71 -25.91 7.82
CA ALA A 162 -8.60 -27.05 7.85
C ALA A 162 -7.81 -28.34 7.56
N LEU A 163 -7.99 -29.33 8.40
CA LEU A 163 -7.25 -30.59 8.39
C LEU A 163 -8.20 -31.78 8.14
N ASP A 164 -7.70 -32.76 7.40
CA ASP A 164 -8.38 -34.05 7.34
C ASP A 164 -7.84 -35.02 8.41
N ARG A 165 -8.44 -36.19 8.50
CA ARG A 165 -8.04 -37.25 9.43
C ARG A 165 -6.60 -37.73 9.29
N TRP A 166 -5.96 -37.49 8.18
CA TRP A 166 -4.55 -37.86 7.91
C TRP A 166 -3.57 -36.70 8.13
N GLY A 167 -4.04 -35.54 8.60
CA GLY A 167 -3.23 -34.34 8.83
C GLY A 167 -2.83 -33.60 7.55
N ARG A 168 -3.53 -33.86 6.43
CA ARG A 168 -3.36 -33.06 5.23
C ARG A 168 -4.07 -31.71 5.40
N LEU A 169 -3.56 -30.67 4.75
CA LEU A 169 -4.01 -29.29 4.87
C LEU A 169 -4.82 -28.90 3.65
N LEU A 170 -6.02 -28.37 3.86
CA LEU A 170 -6.84 -27.80 2.80
C LEU A 170 -6.27 -26.47 2.35
N LEU A 171 -5.94 -26.36 1.06
CA LEU A 171 -5.50 -25.12 0.45
C LEU A 171 -6.40 -24.75 -0.72
N GLN A 172 -6.54 -23.43 -0.93
CA GLN A 172 -7.21 -22.79 -2.07
C GLN A 172 -6.17 -22.40 -3.11
N LEU A 173 -6.40 -22.72 -4.37
CA LEU A 173 -5.66 -22.14 -5.48
C LEU A 173 -6.29 -20.79 -5.85
N ARG A 174 -5.57 -19.71 -5.65
CA ARG A 174 -6.03 -18.35 -5.90
C ARG A 174 -6.19 -18.07 -7.39
N ASP A 175 -7.06 -17.13 -7.74
CA ASP A 175 -7.30 -16.73 -9.13
C ASP A 175 -6.02 -16.22 -9.81
N ALA A 176 -5.89 -16.53 -11.11
CA ALA A 176 -4.70 -16.19 -11.87
C ALA A 176 -4.68 -14.73 -12.35
N ASP A 177 -5.80 -14.05 -12.33
CA ASP A 177 -5.98 -12.65 -12.77
C ASP A 177 -5.89 -11.63 -11.64
N LEU A 178 -5.56 -12.08 -10.42
CA LEU A 178 -5.34 -11.20 -9.28
C LEU A 178 -4.09 -10.32 -9.48
N PRO A 179 -4.06 -9.11 -8.88
CA PRO A 179 -2.86 -8.30 -8.85
C PRO A 179 -1.67 -9.03 -8.19
N PRO A 180 -0.42 -8.78 -8.61
CA PRO A 180 0.77 -9.50 -8.11
C PRO A 180 0.91 -9.53 -6.59
N GLU A 181 0.53 -8.45 -5.90
CA GLU A 181 0.54 -8.34 -4.44
C GLU A 181 -0.46 -9.26 -3.73
N ARG A 182 -1.41 -9.82 -4.47
CA ARG A 182 -2.40 -10.79 -4.00
C ARG A 182 -2.03 -12.23 -4.35
N PHE A 183 -0.83 -12.50 -4.80
CA PHE A 183 -0.29 -13.83 -5.10
C PHE A 183 -1.16 -14.64 -6.08
N PRO A 184 -1.34 -14.16 -7.34
CA PRO A 184 -2.13 -14.86 -8.36
C PRO A 184 -1.59 -16.26 -8.64
N GLY A 185 -2.49 -17.25 -8.76
CA GLY A 185 -2.12 -18.63 -9.06
C GLY A 185 -1.30 -19.35 -7.99
N CYS A 186 -1.19 -18.78 -6.78
CA CYS A 186 -0.54 -19.42 -5.65
C CYS A 186 -1.56 -20.16 -4.76
N TRP A 187 -1.10 -21.19 -4.06
CA TRP A 187 -1.86 -21.85 -3.03
C TRP A 187 -1.83 -21.07 -1.71
N SER A 188 -2.95 -20.97 -1.04
CA SER A 188 -3.12 -20.27 0.24
C SER A 188 -4.06 -21.05 1.14
N ILE A 189 -4.05 -20.74 2.44
CA ILE A 189 -5.13 -21.18 3.34
C ILE A 189 -6.40 -20.38 3.03
N PRO A 190 -7.61 -20.96 3.18
CA PRO A 190 -8.87 -20.24 3.11
C PRO A 190 -8.92 -19.07 4.10
N GLY A 191 -9.65 -18.01 3.77
CA GLY A 191 -9.86 -16.86 4.65
C GLY A 191 -9.77 -15.51 3.95
N GLY A 192 -10.19 -14.48 4.66
CA GLY A 192 -10.31 -13.13 4.10
C GLY A 192 -10.22 -12.01 5.14
N LEU A 193 -10.91 -10.91 4.89
CA LEU A 193 -10.89 -9.75 5.76
C LEU A 193 -12.02 -9.83 6.81
N ILE A 194 -11.72 -9.36 8.02
CA ILE A 194 -12.72 -9.13 9.06
C ILE A 194 -13.52 -7.89 8.69
N GLU A 195 -14.84 -7.97 8.71
CA GLU A 195 -15.74 -6.84 8.49
C GLU A 195 -15.77 -5.89 9.70
N PRO A 196 -16.23 -4.62 9.52
CA PRO A 196 -16.43 -3.72 10.65
C PRO A 196 -17.35 -4.34 11.71
N ASP A 197 -16.93 -4.26 12.97
CA ASP A 197 -17.65 -4.76 14.14
C ASP A 197 -17.84 -6.30 14.18
N GLU A 198 -17.21 -7.04 13.28
CA GLU A 198 -17.25 -8.51 13.23
C GLU A 198 -16.19 -9.12 14.16
N PRO A 199 -16.54 -10.09 15.04
CA PRO A 199 -15.56 -10.85 15.80
C PRO A 199 -14.68 -11.73 14.87
N PRO A 200 -13.37 -11.91 15.17
CA PRO A 200 -12.48 -12.68 14.29
C PRO A 200 -12.88 -14.13 14.06
N ASP A 201 -13.48 -14.79 15.04
CA ASP A 201 -13.99 -16.16 14.92
C ASP A 201 -15.23 -16.21 14.02
N ALA A 202 -16.15 -15.23 14.12
CA ALA A 202 -17.29 -15.12 13.22
C ALA A 202 -16.84 -14.90 11.78
N ALA A 203 -15.86 -14.02 11.56
CA ALA A 203 -15.25 -13.80 10.23
C ALA A 203 -14.66 -15.10 9.66
N ALA A 204 -13.99 -15.91 10.49
CA ALA A 204 -13.40 -17.17 10.05
C ALA A 204 -14.46 -18.20 9.60
N PHE A 205 -15.58 -18.30 10.31
CA PHE A 205 -16.70 -19.13 9.89
C PHE A 205 -17.33 -18.64 8.58
N ARG A 206 -17.61 -17.34 8.48
CA ARG A 206 -18.20 -16.73 7.29
C ARG A 206 -17.31 -16.90 6.05
N GLU A 207 -16.03 -16.53 6.14
CA GLU A 207 -15.09 -16.64 5.02
C GLU A 207 -14.95 -18.08 4.53
N PHE A 208 -14.86 -19.05 5.44
CA PHE A 208 -14.76 -20.46 5.06
C PHE A 208 -16.02 -20.95 4.34
N GLU A 209 -17.20 -20.59 4.83
CA GLU A 209 -18.47 -20.92 4.17
C GLU A 209 -18.62 -20.23 2.80
N GLU A 210 -18.26 -18.96 2.72
CA GLU A 210 -18.33 -18.17 1.47
C GLU A 210 -17.43 -18.75 0.39
N GLU A 211 -16.22 -19.18 0.72
CA GLU A 211 -15.26 -19.72 -0.24
C GLU A 211 -15.54 -21.18 -0.62
N THR A 212 -15.94 -22.02 0.35
CA THR A 212 -15.99 -23.48 0.19
C THR A 212 -17.40 -24.07 0.16
N GLY A 213 -18.42 -23.31 0.53
CA GLY A 213 -19.79 -23.80 0.72
C GLY A 213 -19.97 -24.73 1.92
N ALA A 214 -18.91 -25.04 2.66
CA ALA A 214 -18.94 -25.94 3.80
C ALA A 214 -18.96 -25.18 5.12
N LEU A 215 -19.65 -25.76 6.13
CA LEU A 215 -19.72 -25.22 7.47
C LEU A 215 -18.69 -25.91 8.38
N LEU A 216 -17.98 -25.11 9.16
CA LEU A 216 -17.15 -25.58 10.26
C LEU A 216 -17.95 -25.53 11.56
N GLU A 217 -17.68 -26.43 12.48
CA GLU A 217 -18.38 -26.51 13.79
C GLU A 217 -17.49 -26.01 14.93
N HIS A 218 -16.18 -26.20 14.84
CA HIS A 218 -15.26 -25.99 15.96
C HIS A 218 -13.97 -25.33 15.52
N LEU A 219 -13.96 -23.98 15.51
CA LEU A 219 -12.73 -23.23 15.26
C LEU A 219 -11.95 -22.98 16.55
N ARG A 220 -10.65 -23.24 16.50
CA ARG A 220 -9.72 -23.01 17.60
C ARG A 220 -8.62 -22.06 17.15
N LEU A 221 -8.37 -21.01 17.92
CA LEU A 221 -7.32 -20.06 17.61
C LEU A 221 -5.95 -20.74 17.73
N PHE A 222 -5.19 -20.73 16.64
CA PHE A 222 -3.79 -21.17 16.64
C PHE A 222 -2.87 -20.03 17.05
N ARG A 223 -2.90 -18.93 16.33
CA ARG A 223 -1.99 -17.79 16.55
C ARG A 223 -2.52 -16.51 15.91
N VAL A 224 -2.14 -15.37 16.50
CA VAL A 224 -2.32 -14.05 15.90
C VAL A 224 -0.96 -13.54 15.42
N TYR A 225 -0.88 -13.17 14.16
CA TYR A 225 0.30 -12.60 13.55
C TYR A 225 0.12 -11.10 13.33
N ARG A 226 1.19 -10.35 13.46
CA ARG A 226 1.27 -8.96 13.01
C ARG A 226 1.91 -8.91 11.61
N ARG A 227 1.65 -7.85 10.84
CA ARG A 227 2.21 -7.66 9.49
C ARG A 227 3.73 -7.88 9.44
N ALA A 228 4.47 -7.41 10.44
CA ALA A 228 5.93 -7.56 10.51
C ALA A 228 6.40 -9.04 10.60
N GLU A 229 5.54 -9.95 11.04
CA GLU A 229 5.81 -11.38 11.15
C GLU A 229 5.48 -12.14 9.86
N LEU A 230 4.65 -11.53 8.98
CA LEU A 230 4.17 -12.12 7.72
C LEU A 230 4.55 -11.23 6.53
N PRO A 231 5.77 -11.32 6.01
CA PRO A 231 6.18 -10.58 4.84
C PRO A 231 5.25 -10.79 3.65
N GLY A 232 4.83 -9.71 3.00
CA GLY A 232 3.86 -9.73 1.90
C GLY A 232 2.39 -9.75 2.34
N SER A 233 2.08 -9.78 3.64
CA SER A 233 0.70 -9.65 4.11
C SER A 233 0.12 -8.27 3.80
N LEU A 234 -1.13 -8.26 3.34
CA LEU A 234 -1.93 -7.05 3.13
C LEU A 234 -2.73 -6.64 4.38
N THR A 235 -2.70 -7.46 5.44
CA THR A 235 -3.38 -7.19 6.72
C THR A 235 -2.39 -6.75 7.79
N ASP A 236 -2.84 -5.92 8.73
CA ASP A 236 -2.04 -5.47 9.87
C ASP A 236 -1.97 -6.52 10.97
N VAL A 237 -3.08 -7.24 11.13
CA VAL A 237 -3.22 -8.39 12.03
C VAL A 237 -3.91 -9.53 11.30
N TYR A 238 -3.44 -10.74 11.53
CA TYR A 238 -3.97 -11.93 10.90
C TYR A 238 -4.21 -13.02 11.96
N HIS A 239 -5.48 -13.34 12.19
CA HIS A 239 -5.92 -14.35 13.14
C HIS A 239 -5.98 -15.70 12.44
N ILE A 240 -5.17 -16.65 12.86
CA ILE A 240 -5.13 -17.99 12.28
C ILE A 240 -5.85 -18.96 13.20
N TYR A 241 -6.90 -19.53 12.65
CA TYR A 241 -7.67 -20.59 13.28
C TYR A 241 -7.34 -21.95 12.66
N TYR A 242 -7.67 -23.01 13.35
CA TYR A 242 -7.59 -24.36 12.83
C TYR A 242 -8.81 -25.17 13.24
N ASP A 243 -9.14 -26.15 12.42
CA ASP A 243 -10.14 -27.19 12.69
C ASP A 243 -9.74 -28.49 11.98
N ASP A 244 -10.29 -29.61 12.47
CA ASP A 244 -10.12 -30.93 11.89
C ASP A 244 -11.50 -31.52 11.47
N PRO A 245 -12.20 -30.85 10.53
CA PRO A 245 -13.57 -31.17 10.16
C PRO A 245 -13.69 -32.47 9.36
N ASP A 246 -12.58 -33.03 8.87
CA ASP A 246 -12.54 -34.21 7.99
C ASP A 246 -13.53 -34.14 6.82
N LEU A 247 -13.56 -32.95 6.17
CA LEU A 247 -14.45 -32.68 5.04
C LEU A 247 -13.92 -33.38 3.79
N PRO A 248 -14.70 -34.23 3.09
CA PRO A 248 -14.32 -34.73 1.77
C PRO A 248 -14.20 -33.63 0.74
N GLU A 249 -13.18 -33.69 -0.13
CA GLU A 249 -12.98 -32.69 -1.20
C GLU A 249 -14.22 -32.57 -2.10
N GLU A 250 -14.95 -33.65 -2.30
CA GLU A 250 -16.14 -33.74 -3.16
C GLU A 250 -17.34 -32.93 -2.61
N LEU A 251 -17.30 -32.55 -1.32
CA LEU A 251 -18.32 -31.71 -0.70
C LEU A 251 -17.96 -30.21 -0.71
N LEU A 252 -16.76 -29.87 -1.17
CA LEU A 252 -16.33 -28.48 -1.29
C LEU A 252 -16.80 -27.89 -2.61
N GLU A 253 -17.45 -26.75 -2.54
CA GLU A 253 -17.77 -25.93 -3.70
C GLU A 253 -16.66 -24.89 -3.88
N VAL A 254 -16.18 -24.70 -5.11
CA VAL A 254 -15.25 -23.61 -5.42
C VAL A 254 -16.08 -22.36 -5.72
N ARG A 255 -16.29 -21.53 -4.69
CA ARG A 255 -17.04 -20.26 -4.83
C ARG A 255 -16.10 -19.08 -5.05
N GLU A 256 -14.86 -19.18 -4.55
CA GLU A 256 -13.77 -18.23 -4.81
C GLU A 256 -12.48 -19.00 -5.12
N GLY A 257 -11.60 -18.42 -5.98
CA GLY A 257 -10.39 -19.08 -6.44
C GLY A 257 -10.65 -20.11 -7.55
N GLN A 258 -9.65 -20.94 -7.85
CA GLN A 258 -9.68 -21.89 -8.95
C GLN A 258 -9.95 -23.34 -8.50
N ALA A 259 -9.52 -23.70 -7.28
CA ALA A 259 -9.65 -25.06 -6.75
C ALA A 259 -9.41 -25.09 -5.22
N PHE A 260 -9.95 -26.09 -4.57
CA PHE A 260 -9.58 -26.53 -3.22
C PHE A 260 -8.99 -27.94 -3.29
N ARG A 261 -7.94 -28.20 -2.50
CA ARG A 261 -7.31 -29.51 -2.41
C ARG A 261 -6.63 -29.72 -1.08
N TYR A 262 -6.66 -30.97 -0.59
CA TYR A 262 -5.86 -31.39 0.55
C TYR A 262 -4.43 -31.77 0.11
N TRP A 263 -3.45 -31.20 0.80
CA TRP A 263 -2.02 -31.42 0.55
C TRP A 263 -1.35 -32.00 1.79
N ALA A 264 -0.57 -33.05 1.60
CA ALA A 264 0.25 -33.58 2.67
C ALA A 264 1.42 -32.63 2.99
N PRO A 265 1.88 -32.55 4.26
CA PRO A 265 2.96 -31.63 4.64
C PRO A 265 4.22 -31.72 3.77
N HIS A 266 4.61 -32.91 3.34
CA HIS A 266 5.80 -33.14 2.50
C HIS A 266 5.64 -32.70 1.03
N GLU A 267 4.43 -32.34 0.60
CA GLU A 267 4.16 -31.85 -0.75
C GLU A 267 4.24 -30.32 -0.82
N LEU A 268 4.12 -29.62 0.32
CA LEU A 268 4.04 -28.15 0.36
C LEU A 268 5.27 -27.47 -0.22
N ASP A 269 6.46 -28.03 -0.06
CA ASP A 269 7.72 -27.48 -0.58
C ASP A 269 7.75 -27.38 -2.12
N ARG A 270 6.84 -28.09 -2.80
CA ARG A 270 6.74 -28.13 -4.27
C ARG A 270 5.67 -27.18 -4.82
N LEU A 271 4.90 -26.55 -3.94
CA LEU A 271 3.79 -25.68 -4.31
C LEU A 271 4.22 -24.22 -4.39
N PRO A 272 3.70 -23.46 -5.35
CA PRO A 272 3.77 -22.01 -5.29
C PRO A 272 2.84 -21.52 -4.18
N LEU A 273 3.35 -21.39 -2.96
CA LEU A 273 2.59 -20.89 -1.83
C LEU A 273 2.60 -19.36 -1.80
N ALA A 274 1.47 -18.74 -1.45
CA ALA A 274 1.42 -17.35 -1.09
C ALA A 274 2.32 -17.10 0.13
N GLY A 275 3.14 -16.02 0.09
CA GLY A 275 4.17 -15.77 1.11
C GLY A 275 3.67 -15.83 2.56
N PRO A 276 2.55 -15.15 2.92
CA PRO A 276 1.96 -15.26 4.26
C PRO A 276 1.54 -16.68 4.62
N ALA A 277 0.92 -17.42 3.69
CA ALA A 277 0.47 -18.80 3.92
C ALA A 277 1.65 -19.74 4.15
N ALA A 278 2.74 -19.61 3.37
CA ALA A 278 3.94 -20.40 3.53
C ALA A 278 4.50 -20.28 4.96
N ARG A 279 4.55 -19.07 5.50
CA ARG A 279 5.03 -18.83 6.87
C ARG A 279 4.09 -19.42 7.91
N VAL A 280 2.80 -19.21 7.79
CA VAL A 280 1.77 -19.72 8.72
C VAL A 280 1.81 -21.25 8.76
N LEU A 281 1.84 -21.89 7.60
CA LEU A 281 1.88 -23.35 7.47
C LEU A 281 3.15 -23.94 8.08
N ALA A 282 4.32 -23.31 7.83
CA ALA A 282 5.58 -23.74 8.43
C ALA A 282 5.54 -23.67 9.97
N ASP A 283 5.04 -22.58 10.54
CA ASP A 283 4.91 -22.42 11.99
C ASP A 283 3.91 -23.42 12.58
N PHE A 284 2.80 -23.70 11.89
CA PHE A 284 1.80 -24.66 12.33
C PHE A 284 2.34 -26.09 12.35
N LEU A 285 2.97 -26.54 11.28
CA LEU A 285 3.56 -27.87 11.17
C LEU A 285 4.70 -28.12 12.17
N ALA A 286 5.50 -27.08 12.47
CA ALA A 286 6.55 -27.14 13.48
C ALA A 286 6.01 -27.12 14.92
N SER A 287 4.74 -26.80 15.12
CA SER A 287 4.15 -26.64 16.46
C SER A 287 3.98 -27.95 17.22
N THR A 288 3.93 -27.85 18.55
CA THR A 288 3.55 -28.97 19.41
C THR A 288 2.08 -29.37 19.23
N LEU A 289 1.26 -28.43 18.77
CA LEU A 289 -0.15 -28.67 18.50
C LEU A 289 -0.33 -29.69 17.38
N TYR A 290 0.26 -29.44 16.20
CA TYR A 290 0.16 -30.35 15.06
C TYR A 290 0.67 -31.76 15.41
N ARG A 291 1.79 -31.86 16.13
CA ARG A 291 2.34 -33.13 16.60
C ARG A 291 1.40 -33.87 17.53
N ARG A 292 0.63 -33.18 18.38
CA ARG A 292 -0.36 -33.81 19.27
C ARG A 292 -1.62 -34.29 18.55
N LEU A 293 -1.97 -33.66 17.43
CA LEU A 293 -3.13 -34.05 16.64
C LEU A 293 -2.86 -35.31 15.80
N PHE A 294 -1.62 -35.50 15.32
CA PHE A 294 -1.33 -36.50 14.29
C PHE A 294 -0.12 -37.42 14.62
N HIS A 295 0.49 -37.31 15.79
CA HIS A 295 1.57 -38.17 16.27
C HIS A 295 1.39 -38.52 17.75
#